data_ee9baa4883b95e49056907e6a817fce0
#
_entry.id   ee9baa4883b95e49056907e6a817fce0
#
_cell.length_a   1.000
_cell.length_b   1.000
_cell.length_c   1.000
_cell.angle_alpha   90.00
_cell.angle_beta   90.00
_cell.angle_gamma   90.00
#
_symmetry.space_group_name_H-M   'P 1'
#
loop_
_entity.id
_entity.type
_entity.pdbx_description
1 polymer ?
#
loop_
_entity_poly.entity_id
_entity_poly.type
_entity_poly.pdbx_seq_one_letter_code
_entity_poly.pdbx_strand_id
1 'polypeptide(L)'
;MSEIMVQFDHVTKEFPGVKALNDVSFSIKRGELHALVGENGAGKSTLLNVLHGVYVPSGGRIVIDDTHVEFHAPIDALRFGISKVHQEINVVDVLSVGQNIVLGAEPLKGPAIDFRKMYREVDDILEKLGCQFRAADPIRGLSVGELQMIAIAKAIYHKAKVISFDEPTASLSDKEIEILFEKIEELKAQGLTIIYVSHKLDEIFRLADRISVLRDGQYVDTFQASDISRDELIRNMVGRDVSNYAQRVKPLCATDEVLLSVEGLCGEGFQNISFTLRRGEILGVSGLVGAKRTEIMRALFGVDRRTAGTIRFKGEEAVIHSPKQALKVGVGLVSENRKTEGFVKYMSNRQNMTLAALPNFCRAGGVMKRLDIAKNFEEYAKKVRLNITNPDHLTENLSGGNQQKVILAKWLMTNVEVIIFDEPTKGVDVGAKQEIYALMEEFVAQGNAIIMVSSELTEVIGMSDRALVVRDGEISARLNREELSEETLLKYAMPERSA
;
A
#
# COMPACT_ATOMS: atom_id res chain seq x y z
N MET A 1 -5.56 -24.37 31.27
CA MET A 1 -5.70 -23.13 30.53
C MET A 1 -6.39 -23.48 29.22
N SER A 2 -7.35 -22.67 28.78
CA SER A 2 -8.02 -22.87 27.48
C SER A 2 -7.02 -22.86 26.32
N GLU A 3 -7.25 -23.69 25.31
CA GLU A 3 -6.46 -23.68 24.06
C GLU A 3 -6.77 -22.40 23.26
N ILE A 4 -7.95 -21.80 23.45
CA ILE A 4 -8.41 -20.59 22.78
C ILE A 4 -8.03 -19.36 23.62
N MET A 5 -7.40 -18.36 22.96
CA MET A 5 -7.08 -17.07 23.58
C MET A 5 -8.11 -16.01 23.24
N VAL A 6 -8.53 -15.92 21.99
CA VAL A 6 -9.55 -14.96 21.53
C VAL A 6 -10.61 -15.72 20.74
N GLN A 7 -11.87 -15.48 21.03
CA GLN A 7 -13.00 -15.98 20.26
C GLN A 7 -13.93 -14.81 19.90
N PHE A 8 -14.18 -14.66 18.62
CA PHE A 8 -15.26 -13.83 18.10
C PHE A 8 -16.50 -14.71 17.97
N ASP A 9 -17.62 -14.31 18.53
CA ASP A 9 -18.86 -15.08 18.57
C ASP A 9 -20.01 -14.21 18.04
N HIS A 10 -20.39 -14.44 16.78
CA HIS A 10 -21.43 -13.72 16.04
C HIS A 10 -21.25 -12.19 16.01
N VAL A 11 -19.99 -11.72 15.96
CA VAL A 11 -19.67 -10.29 16.02
C VAL A 11 -20.22 -9.54 14.81
N THR A 12 -21.06 -8.55 15.09
CA THR A 12 -21.66 -7.66 14.08
C THR A 12 -21.33 -6.21 14.42
N LYS A 13 -20.98 -5.40 13.40
CA LYS A 13 -20.81 -3.96 13.54
C LYS A 13 -21.43 -3.21 12.39
N GLU A 14 -22.37 -2.33 12.75
CA GLU A 14 -23.09 -1.48 11.81
C GLU A 14 -22.69 -0.01 11.99
N PHE A 15 -22.54 0.70 10.88
CA PHE A 15 -22.41 2.14 10.81
C PHE A 15 -23.55 2.69 9.95
N PRO A 16 -23.88 3.99 10.01
CA PRO A 16 -24.92 4.57 9.15
C PRO A 16 -24.71 4.24 7.68
N GLY A 17 -25.57 3.42 7.11
CA GLY A 17 -25.55 3.00 5.70
C GLY A 17 -24.61 1.85 5.34
N VAL A 18 -23.84 1.28 6.29
CA VAL A 18 -22.90 0.18 6.02
C VAL A 18 -22.86 -0.81 7.17
N LYS A 19 -22.99 -2.10 6.86
CA LYS A 19 -22.73 -3.20 7.79
C LYS A 19 -21.29 -3.69 7.59
N ALA A 20 -20.37 -3.18 8.42
CA ALA A 20 -18.94 -3.43 8.25
C ALA A 20 -18.48 -4.81 8.77
N LEU A 21 -19.20 -5.40 9.72
CA LEU A 21 -19.08 -6.79 10.16
C LEU A 21 -20.46 -7.41 10.24
N ASN A 22 -20.60 -8.60 9.71
CA ASN A 22 -21.86 -9.32 9.63
C ASN A 22 -21.69 -10.77 10.08
N ASP A 23 -22.00 -11.05 11.34
CA ASP A 23 -22.02 -12.41 11.90
C ASP A 23 -20.65 -13.12 11.85
N VAL A 24 -19.59 -12.42 12.27
CA VAL A 24 -18.22 -12.94 12.24
C VAL A 24 -17.95 -13.85 13.43
N SER A 25 -17.61 -15.13 13.18
CA SER A 25 -17.35 -16.13 14.21
C SER A 25 -16.10 -16.95 13.87
N PHE A 26 -15.03 -16.83 14.66
CA PHE A 26 -13.84 -17.69 14.60
C PHE A 26 -13.03 -17.57 15.90
N SER A 27 -12.00 -18.42 16.04
CA SER A 27 -11.18 -18.45 17.24
C SER A 27 -9.69 -18.41 16.93
N ILE A 28 -8.93 -17.81 17.84
CA ILE A 28 -7.47 -17.68 17.80
C ILE A 28 -6.91 -18.47 18.98
N LYS A 29 -5.94 -19.36 18.71
CA LYS A 29 -5.35 -20.18 19.74
C LYS A 29 -4.32 -19.40 20.56
N ARG A 30 -4.06 -19.89 21.76
CA ARG A 30 -3.06 -19.29 22.65
C ARG A 30 -1.65 -19.53 22.08
N GLY A 31 -0.84 -18.45 22.02
CA GLY A 31 0.54 -18.50 21.58
C GLY A 31 0.73 -18.72 20.07
N GLU A 32 -0.36 -18.70 19.26
CA GLU A 32 -0.22 -18.74 17.81
C GLU A 32 -0.02 -17.34 17.22
N LEU A 33 0.60 -17.28 16.06
CA LEU A 33 0.53 -16.15 15.16
C LEU A 33 -0.59 -16.39 14.15
N HIS A 34 -1.68 -15.66 14.35
CA HIS A 34 -2.89 -15.77 13.56
C HIS A 34 -2.97 -14.63 12.55
N ALA A 35 -2.90 -14.94 11.27
CA ALA A 35 -3.07 -13.93 10.23
C ALA A 35 -4.56 -13.68 9.96
N LEU A 36 -4.90 -12.41 9.78
CA LEU A 36 -6.22 -11.97 9.35
C LEU A 36 -6.10 -11.29 7.99
N VAL A 37 -6.65 -11.93 6.96
CA VAL A 37 -6.54 -11.48 5.57
C VAL A 37 -7.89 -11.18 4.95
N GLY A 38 -7.89 -10.48 3.82
CA GLY A 38 -9.08 -10.08 3.06
C GLY A 38 -8.83 -8.79 2.29
N GLU A 39 -9.70 -8.43 1.37
CA GLU A 39 -9.61 -7.18 0.61
C GLU A 39 -9.77 -5.93 1.50
N ASN A 40 -9.43 -4.76 0.94
CA ASN A 40 -9.73 -3.49 1.62
C ASN A 40 -11.25 -3.31 1.73
N GLY A 41 -11.71 -2.99 2.94
CA GLY A 41 -13.14 -2.96 3.22
C GLY A 41 -13.74 -4.30 3.69
N ALA A 42 -12.98 -5.39 3.71
CA ALA A 42 -13.44 -6.71 4.19
C ALA A 42 -13.78 -6.76 5.69
N GLY A 43 -13.53 -5.69 6.45
CA GLY A 43 -13.86 -5.61 7.87
C GLY A 43 -12.69 -5.85 8.83
N LYS A 44 -11.46 -6.15 8.35
CA LYS A 44 -10.29 -6.46 9.20
C LYS A 44 -10.02 -5.41 10.27
N SER A 45 -9.80 -4.16 9.85
CA SER A 45 -9.52 -3.06 10.79
C SER A 45 -10.72 -2.75 11.69
N THR A 46 -11.95 -2.97 11.21
CA THR A 46 -13.17 -2.85 12.06
C THR A 46 -13.18 -3.91 13.13
N LEU A 47 -12.86 -5.17 12.80
CA LEU A 47 -12.79 -6.27 13.78
C LEU A 47 -11.69 -6.01 14.82
N LEU A 48 -10.50 -5.56 14.38
CA LEU A 48 -9.44 -5.17 15.31
C LEU A 48 -9.89 -4.00 16.21
N ASN A 49 -10.56 -2.99 15.66
CA ASN A 49 -11.04 -1.87 16.45
C ASN A 49 -12.12 -2.28 17.47
N VAL A 50 -12.93 -3.29 17.17
CA VAL A 50 -13.85 -3.89 18.15
C VAL A 50 -13.07 -4.62 19.24
N LEU A 51 -12.05 -5.43 18.90
CA LEU A 51 -11.19 -6.12 19.86
C LEU A 51 -10.45 -5.14 20.79
N HIS A 52 -10.07 -3.97 20.26
CA HIS A 52 -9.34 -2.94 21.00
C HIS A 52 -10.24 -1.91 21.71
N GLY A 53 -11.56 -2.10 21.71
CA GLY A 53 -12.49 -1.20 22.41
C GLY A 53 -12.63 0.18 21.79
N VAL A 54 -12.18 0.38 20.53
CA VAL A 54 -12.44 1.61 19.75
C VAL A 54 -13.89 1.65 19.32
N TYR A 55 -14.46 0.50 18.99
CA TYR A 55 -15.87 0.34 18.64
C TYR A 55 -16.53 -0.71 19.54
N VAL A 56 -17.71 -0.40 20.06
CA VAL A 56 -18.58 -1.40 20.67
C VAL A 56 -19.29 -2.18 19.55
N PRO A 57 -19.32 -3.52 19.57
CA PRO A 57 -20.07 -4.30 18.59
C PRO A 57 -21.56 -3.97 18.62
N SER A 58 -22.23 -4.05 17.48
CA SER A 58 -23.69 -3.88 17.39
C SER A 58 -24.44 -5.16 17.74
N GLY A 59 -23.76 -6.31 17.76
CA GLY A 59 -24.28 -7.63 18.13
C GLY A 59 -23.14 -8.62 18.27
N GLY A 60 -23.44 -9.77 18.89
CA GLY A 60 -22.44 -10.79 19.22
C GLY A 60 -21.59 -10.42 20.43
N ARG A 61 -20.49 -11.14 20.63
CA ARG A 61 -19.59 -10.95 21.78
C ARG A 61 -18.16 -11.37 21.49
N ILE A 62 -17.23 -10.89 22.32
CA ILE A 62 -15.83 -11.33 22.31
C ILE A 62 -15.56 -12.06 23.62
N VAL A 63 -14.89 -13.22 23.53
CA VAL A 63 -14.40 -13.97 24.67
C VAL A 63 -12.88 -14.01 24.61
N ILE A 64 -12.22 -13.64 25.70
CA ILE A 64 -10.75 -13.62 25.80
C ILE A 64 -10.36 -14.38 27.06
N ASP A 65 -9.52 -15.41 26.91
CA ASP A 65 -9.06 -16.25 28.02
C ASP A 65 -10.26 -16.78 28.87
N ASP A 66 -11.26 -17.36 28.17
CA ASP A 66 -12.55 -17.85 28.71
C ASP A 66 -13.42 -16.79 29.38
N THR A 67 -13.05 -15.51 29.29
CA THR A 67 -13.83 -14.42 29.91
C THR A 67 -14.57 -13.62 28.84
N HIS A 68 -15.87 -13.45 28.96
CA HIS A 68 -16.64 -12.51 28.15
C HIS A 68 -16.20 -11.08 28.46
N VAL A 69 -15.80 -10.34 27.43
CA VAL A 69 -15.33 -8.96 27.57
C VAL A 69 -16.19 -8.00 26.75
N GLU A 70 -16.44 -6.84 27.31
CA GLU A 70 -17.05 -5.70 26.62
C GLU A 70 -16.22 -4.47 26.94
N PHE A 71 -15.49 -3.99 25.92
CA PHE A 71 -14.63 -2.82 26.05
C PHE A 71 -15.38 -1.59 25.54
N HIS A 72 -15.42 -0.53 26.35
CA HIS A 72 -16.02 0.75 26.00
C HIS A 72 -14.99 1.81 25.61
N ALA A 73 -13.72 1.55 25.92
CA ALA A 73 -12.59 2.42 25.58
C ALA A 73 -11.32 1.60 25.34
N PRO A 74 -10.36 2.10 24.53
CA PRO A 74 -9.07 1.42 24.26
C PRO A 74 -8.26 1.11 25.53
N ILE A 75 -8.41 1.91 26.58
CA ILE A 75 -7.72 1.69 27.86
C ILE A 75 -8.21 0.42 28.56
N ASP A 76 -9.46 0.02 28.35
CA ASP A 76 -10.02 -1.19 28.95
C ASP A 76 -9.36 -2.44 28.34
N ALA A 77 -9.23 -2.46 26.99
CA ALA A 77 -8.54 -3.51 26.26
C ALA A 77 -7.07 -3.59 26.68
N LEU A 78 -6.38 -2.44 26.76
CA LEU A 78 -4.99 -2.37 27.18
C LEU A 78 -4.78 -2.95 28.61
N ARG A 79 -5.63 -2.58 29.57
CA ARG A 79 -5.59 -3.11 30.95
C ARG A 79 -5.90 -4.60 31.01
N PHE A 80 -6.68 -5.13 30.09
CA PHE A 80 -6.96 -6.56 29.98
C PHE A 80 -5.80 -7.36 29.37
N GLY A 81 -4.83 -6.66 28.77
CA GLY A 81 -3.66 -7.25 28.11
C GLY A 81 -3.80 -7.40 26.61
N ILE A 82 -4.60 -6.55 25.96
CA ILE A 82 -4.73 -6.48 24.51
C ILE A 82 -4.04 -5.21 24.01
N SER A 83 -3.01 -5.34 23.19
CA SER A 83 -2.23 -4.22 22.66
C SER A 83 -2.26 -4.19 21.14
N LYS A 84 -2.23 -2.99 20.55
CA LYS A 84 -2.21 -2.78 19.11
C LYS A 84 -0.94 -2.03 18.70
N VAL A 85 -0.27 -2.55 17.68
CA VAL A 85 0.76 -1.85 16.92
C VAL A 85 0.12 -1.33 15.64
N HIS A 86 -0.02 -0.02 15.54
CA HIS A 86 -0.73 0.65 14.45
C HIS A 86 0.14 0.78 13.20
N GLN A 87 -0.48 0.89 12.04
CA GLN A 87 0.17 1.19 10.76
C GLN A 87 0.86 2.57 10.80
N GLU A 88 0.18 3.60 11.31
CA GLU A 88 0.79 4.89 11.63
C GLU A 88 1.08 4.91 13.14
N ILE A 89 2.35 5.03 13.49
CA ILE A 89 2.77 4.94 14.89
C ILE A 89 2.39 6.24 15.60
N ASN A 90 1.42 6.14 16.50
CA ASN A 90 0.95 7.26 17.29
C ASN A 90 1.86 7.47 18.51
N VAL A 91 2.76 8.44 18.42
CA VAL A 91 3.63 8.89 19.51
C VAL A 91 3.34 10.34 19.86
N VAL A 92 3.63 10.72 21.08
CA VAL A 92 3.53 12.11 21.55
C VAL A 92 4.92 12.73 21.47
N ASP A 93 5.16 13.56 20.46
CA ASP A 93 6.50 14.12 20.11
C ASP A 93 7.19 14.90 21.21
N VAL A 94 6.43 15.45 22.18
CA VAL A 94 6.97 16.24 23.30
C VAL A 94 7.35 15.37 24.50
N LEU A 95 7.03 14.09 24.48
CA LEU A 95 7.38 13.13 25.53
C LEU A 95 8.63 12.34 25.13
N SER A 96 9.38 11.86 26.15
CA SER A 96 10.50 10.93 25.92
C SER A 96 10.01 9.55 25.47
N VAL A 97 10.93 8.71 24.98
CA VAL A 97 10.68 7.30 24.67
C VAL A 97 9.99 6.60 25.85
N GLY A 98 10.55 6.70 27.04
CA GLY A 98 10.02 6.07 28.23
C GLY A 98 8.62 6.54 28.59
N GLN A 99 8.35 7.83 28.50
CA GLN A 99 7.03 8.39 28.76
C GLN A 99 5.98 7.91 27.75
N ASN A 100 6.34 7.76 26.48
CA ASN A 100 5.46 7.20 25.47
C ASN A 100 5.11 5.71 25.73
N ILE A 101 6.09 4.94 26.21
CA ILE A 101 5.91 3.51 26.49
C ILE A 101 4.98 3.30 27.69
N VAL A 102 5.19 4.05 28.78
CA VAL A 102 4.40 3.86 30.01
C VAL A 102 3.06 4.59 30.02
N LEU A 103 2.76 5.38 29.00
CA LEU A 103 1.58 6.25 28.94
C LEU A 103 0.29 5.50 29.34
N GLY A 104 -0.35 5.96 30.42
CA GLY A 104 -1.55 5.35 31.00
C GLY A 104 -1.29 4.27 32.07
N ALA A 105 0.00 3.97 32.39
CA ALA A 105 0.40 3.05 33.46
C ALA A 105 1.70 3.53 34.13
N GLU A 106 1.83 4.85 34.30
CA GLU A 106 3.01 5.47 34.88
C GLU A 106 3.26 4.95 36.31
N PRO A 107 4.49 4.56 36.66
CA PRO A 107 4.81 4.15 38.04
C PRO A 107 4.76 5.36 38.96
N LEU A 108 4.06 5.22 40.06
CA LEU A 108 3.84 6.29 41.03
C LEU A 108 4.67 6.12 42.30
N LYS A 109 5.16 7.24 42.83
CA LYS A 109 5.74 7.38 44.17
C LYS A 109 4.95 8.41 44.94
N GLY A 110 3.98 7.93 45.73
CA GLY A 110 2.96 8.80 46.33
C GLY A 110 2.10 9.44 45.22
N PRO A 111 1.86 10.75 45.25
CA PRO A 111 1.06 11.44 44.23
C PRO A 111 1.83 11.81 42.95
N ALA A 112 3.14 11.54 42.87
CA ALA A 112 3.99 11.93 41.75
C ALA A 112 4.47 10.73 40.94
N ILE A 113 4.81 10.95 39.66
CA ILE A 113 5.39 9.92 38.78
C ILE A 113 6.82 9.61 39.27
N ASP A 114 7.15 8.32 39.42
CA ASP A 114 8.50 7.84 39.69
C ASP A 114 9.29 7.70 38.39
N PHE A 115 9.86 8.80 37.90
CA PHE A 115 10.67 8.83 36.67
C PHE A 115 11.89 7.90 36.74
N ARG A 116 12.49 7.73 37.94
CA ARG A 116 13.67 6.86 38.10
C ARG A 116 13.33 5.40 37.89
N LYS A 117 12.19 4.97 38.46
CA LYS A 117 11.68 3.62 38.27
C LYS A 117 11.23 3.42 36.83
N MET A 118 10.52 4.38 36.25
CA MET A 118 10.05 4.36 34.87
C MET A 118 11.18 4.15 33.88
N TYR A 119 12.22 5.00 33.91
CA TYR A 119 13.33 4.90 32.97
C TYR A 119 14.06 3.57 33.10
N ARG A 120 14.30 3.08 34.33
CA ARG A 120 14.97 1.80 34.53
C ARG A 120 14.15 0.64 33.96
N GLU A 121 12.85 0.55 34.25
CA GLU A 121 11.99 -0.54 33.75
C GLU A 121 11.86 -0.52 32.23
N VAL A 122 11.83 0.67 31.64
CA VAL A 122 11.77 0.80 30.18
C VAL A 122 13.12 0.47 29.55
N ASP A 123 14.24 0.93 30.11
CA ASP A 123 15.58 0.61 29.58
C ASP A 123 15.83 -0.90 29.59
N ASP A 124 15.37 -1.64 30.65
CA ASP A 124 15.44 -3.10 30.69
C ASP A 124 14.68 -3.79 29.55
N ILE A 125 13.55 -3.21 29.11
CA ILE A 125 12.77 -3.71 27.97
C ILE A 125 13.46 -3.38 26.65
N LEU A 126 13.94 -2.14 26.48
CA LEU A 126 14.62 -1.69 25.26
C LEU A 126 15.92 -2.46 25.01
N GLU A 127 16.67 -2.77 26.06
CA GLU A 127 17.89 -3.60 25.99
C GLU A 127 17.55 -5.02 25.50
N LYS A 128 16.50 -5.65 26.03
CA LYS A 128 16.03 -6.98 25.58
C LYS A 128 15.57 -6.97 24.12
N LEU A 129 15.00 -5.86 23.65
CA LEU A 129 14.62 -5.69 22.26
C LEU A 129 15.81 -5.36 21.34
N GLY A 130 16.99 -5.09 21.89
CA GLY A 130 18.20 -4.73 21.14
C GLY A 130 18.19 -3.31 20.61
N CYS A 131 17.40 -2.41 21.20
CA CYS A 131 17.32 -1.01 20.80
C CYS A 131 18.61 -0.25 21.18
N GLN A 132 19.02 0.69 20.32
CA GLN A 132 20.22 1.53 20.56
C GLN A 132 19.88 2.82 21.32
N PHE A 133 18.62 3.20 21.38
CA PHE A 133 18.10 4.37 22.09
C PHE A 133 17.62 3.97 23.51
N ARG A 134 17.49 4.96 24.39
CA ARG A 134 17.14 4.79 25.79
C ARG A 134 15.83 5.47 26.16
N ALA A 135 15.28 5.11 27.31
CA ALA A 135 14.00 5.63 27.80
C ALA A 135 13.99 7.16 28.00
N ALA A 136 15.13 7.79 28.26
CA ALA A 136 15.24 9.24 28.42
C ALA A 136 15.34 10.01 27.10
N ASP A 137 15.61 9.32 25.98
CA ASP A 137 15.82 9.96 24.68
C ASP A 137 14.54 10.59 24.13
N PRO A 138 14.66 11.66 23.34
CA PRO A 138 13.53 12.25 22.65
C PRO A 138 13.07 11.34 21.50
N ILE A 139 11.78 11.39 21.18
CA ILE A 139 11.19 10.67 20.02
C ILE A 139 11.71 11.24 18.68
N ARG A 140 11.98 12.55 18.63
CA ARG A 140 12.40 13.22 17.40
C ARG A 140 13.75 12.69 16.91
N GLY A 141 13.78 12.30 15.64
CA GLY A 141 14.99 11.79 14.97
C GLY A 141 15.07 10.27 14.93
N LEU A 142 14.14 9.55 15.56
CA LEU A 142 14.04 8.10 15.43
C LEU A 142 13.46 7.71 14.07
N SER A 143 13.99 6.64 13.49
CA SER A 143 13.46 6.03 12.25
C SER A 143 12.08 5.39 12.50
N VAL A 144 11.37 5.10 11.41
CA VAL A 144 10.08 4.40 11.49
C VAL A 144 10.22 3.03 12.15
N GLY A 145 11.31 2.30 11.87
CA GLY A 145 11.62 1.01 12.50
C GLY A 145 11.84 1.14 14.01
N GLU A 146 12.56 2.19 14.46
CA GLU A 146 12.76 2.44 15.89
C GLU A 146 11.46 2.82 16.60
N LEU A 147 10.60 3.60 15.95
CA LEU A 147 9.24 3.89 16.47
C LEU A 147 8.39 2.63 16.59
N GLN A 148 8.53 1.67 15.67
CA GLN A 148 7.88 0.37 15.74
C GLN A 148 8.34 -0.42 16.98
N MET A 149 9.64 -0.38 17.28
CA MET A 149 10.17 -1.01 18.52
C MET A 149 9.57 -0.37 19.78
N ILE A 150 9.32 0.93 19.79
CA ILE A 150 8.65 1.62 20.90
C ILE A 150 7.22 1.10 21.08
N ALA A 151 6.48 0.88 19.99
CA ALA A 151 5.12 0.31 20.07
C ALA A 151 5.13 -1.13 20.62
N ILE A 152 6.12 -1.94 20.25
CA ILE A 152 6.34 -3.29 20.81
C ILE A 152 6.72 -3.19 22.29
N ALA A 153 7.68 -2.32 22.66
CA ALA A 153 8.09 -2.10 24.04
C ALA A 153 6.91 -1.68 24.93
N LYS A 154 6.01 -0.84 24.41
CA LYS A 154 4.77 -0.45 25.07
C LYS A 154 3.89 -1.67 25.34
N ALA A 155 3.68 -2.55 24.37
CA ALA A 155 2.91 -3.77 24.56
C ALA A 155 3.52 -4.68 25.64
N ILE A 156 4.84 -4.83 25.65
CA ILE A 156 5.56 -5.63 26.67
C ILE A 156 5.40 -4.98 28.06
N TYR A 157 5.58 -3.66 28.16
CA TYR A 157 5.45 -2.93 29.44
C TYR A 157 4.06 -3.12 30.04
N HIS A 158 3.02 -3.05 29.22
CA HIS A 158 1.63 -3.26 29.62
C HIS A 158 1.26 -4.74 29.78
N LYS A 159 2.23 -5.67 29.74
CA LYS A 159 2.04 -7.11 29.91
C LYS A 159 0.97 -7.69 28.99
N ALA A 160 1.05 -7.32 27.73
CA ALA A 160 0.13 -7.81 26.71
C ALA A 160 0.11 -9.36 26.67
N LYS A 161 -1.09 -9.94 26.58
CA LYS A 161 -1.34 -11.35 26.28
C LYS A 161 -1.58 -11.56 24.79
N VAL A 162 -2.15 -10.54 24.16
CA VAL A 162 -2.45 -10.49 22.72
C VAL A 162 -1.89 -9.20 22.14
N ILE A 163 -1.12 -9.30 21.06
CA ILE A 163 -0.63 -8.14 20.29
C ILE A 163 -1.16 -8.24 18.87
N SER A 164 -1.84 -7.21 18.40
CA SER A 164 -2.22 -7.11 16.99
C SER A 164 -1.32 -6.14 16.24
N PHE A 165 -0.81 -6.58 15.10
CA PHE A 165 -0.07 -5.78 14.13
C PHE A 165 -0.97 -5.46 12.94
N ASP A 166 -1.18 -4.19 12.65
CA ASP A 166 -2.03 -3.72 11.55
C ASP A 166 -1.14 -3.08 10.47
N GLU A 167 -0.79 -3.86 9.42
CA GLU A 167 0.11 -3.50 8.31
C GLU A 167 1.47 -2.92 8.77
N PRO A 168 2.22 -3.60 9.66
CA PRO A 168 3.38 -2.99 10.31
C PRO A 168 4.57 -2.71 9.38
N THR A 169 4.60 -3.29 8.18
CA THR A 169 5.74 -3.20 7.24
C THR A 169 5.56 -2.16 6.14
N ALA A 170 4.43 -1.43 6.12
CA ALA A 170 4.08 -0.54 5.01
C ALA A 170 5.08 0.60 4.73
N SER A 171 5.86 1.01 5.76
CA SER A 171 6.80 2.13 5.68
C SER A 171 8.23 1.74 6.09
N LEU A 172 8.53 0.43 6.16
CA LEU A 172 9.83 -0.10 6.57
C LEU A 172 10.68 -0.49 5.35
N SER A 173 11.99 -0.35 5.49
CA SER A 173 12.96 -0.94 4.57
C SER A 173 13.05 -2.46 4.77
N ASP A 174 13.56 -3.20 3.78
CA ASP A 174 13.70 -4.67 3.85
C ASP A 174 14.50 -5.11 5.09
N LYS A 175 15.56 -4.37 5.45
CA LYS A 175 16.35 -4.66 6.65
C LYS A 175 15.56 -4.47 7.95
N GLU A 176 14.74 -3.42 8.03
CA GLU A 176 13.89 -3.17 9.19
C GLU A 176 12.75 -4.21 9.28
N ILE A 177 12.25 -4.70 8.14
CA ILE A 177 11.26 -5.79 8.08
C ILE A 177 11.84 -7.08 8.67
N GLU A 178 13.07 -7.46 8.32
CA GLU A 178 13.72 -8.65 8.89
C GLU A 178 13.87 -8.54 10.41
N ILE A 179 14.32 -7.40 10.92
CA ILE A 179 14.44 -7.16 12.37
C ILE A 179 13.05 -7.26 13.05
N LEU A 180 12.02 -6.69 12.43
CA LEU A 180 10.65 -6.78 12.96
C LEU A 180 10.17 -8.23 13.03
N PHE A 181 10.42 -9.03 12.00
CA PHE A 181 10.00 -10.42 11.94
C PHE A 181 10.71 -11.28 13.00
N GLU A 182 12.03 -11.09 13.18
CA GLU A 182 12.76 -11.73 14.27
C GLU A 182 12.14 -11.41 15.64
N LYS A 183 11.75 -10.15 15.88
CA LYS A 183 11.13 -9.76 17.14
C LYS A 183 9.71 -10.33 17.30
N ILE A 184 8.93 -10.43 16.23
CA ILE A 184 7.61 -11.09 16.25
C ILE A 184 7.76 -12.57 16.61
N GLU A 185 8.72 -13.28 16.02
CA GLU A 185 9.00 -14.69 16.32
C GLU A 185 9.48 -14.87 17.78
N GLU A 186 10.35 -13.99 18.29
CA GLU A 186 10.76 -14.00 19.69
C GLU A 186 9.57 -13.81 20.65
N LEU A 187 8.65 -12.89 20.36
CA LEU A 187 7.46 -12.65 21.16
C LEU A 187 6.52 -13.88 21.15
N LYS A 188 6.33 -14.49 19.98
CA LYS A 188 5.57 -15.74 19.83
C LYS A 188 6.20 -16.87 20.66
N ALA A 189 7.51 -17.04 20.59
CA ALA A 189 8.25 -18.05 21.36
C ALA A 189 8.11 -17.85 22.89
N GLN A 190 7.88 -16.61 23.35
CA GLN A 190 7.56 -16.29 24.73
C GLN A 190 6.10 -16.60 25.13
N GLY A 191 5.29 -17.12 24.20
CA GLY A 191 3.89 -17.52 24.42
C GLY A 191 2.87 -16.39 24.22
N LEU A 192 3.26 -15.26 23.63
CA LEU A 192 2.30 -14.22 23.27
C LEU A 192 1.46 -14.68 22.08
N THR A 193 0.18 -14.34 22.10
CA THR A 193 -0.71 -14.55 20.95
C THR A 193 -0.64 -13.33 20.06
N ILE A 194 -0.42 -13.55 18.77
CA ILE A 194 -0.20 -12.48 17.80
C ILE A 194 -1.29 -12.52 16.73
N ILE A 195 -1.90 -11.37 16.47
CA ILE A 195 -2.82 -11.17 15.35
C ILE A 195 -2.08 -10.32 14.33
N TYR A 196 -1.89 -10.82 13.12
CA TYR A 196 -1.12 -10.15 12.09
C TYR A 196 -1.99 -9.82 10.88
N VAL A 197 -2.16 -8.53 10.58
CA VAL A 197 -2.89 -8.06 9.40
C VAL A 197 -1.90 -7.52 8.39
N SER A 198 -1.89 -8.10 7.21
CA SER A 198 -1.10 -7.63 6.06
C SER A 198 -1.84 -7.97 4.76
N HIS A 199 -1.58 -7.17 3.74
CA HIS A 199 -1.98 -7.48 2.37
C HIS A 199 -0.84 -8.17 1.57
N LYS A 200 0.36 -8.27 2.15
CA LYS A 200 1.52 -8.93 1.55
C LYS A 200 1.51 -10.41 1.92
N LEU A 201 1.15 -11.25 0.97
CA LEU A 201 1.01 -12.70 1.20
C LEU A 201 2.33 -13.35 1.63
N ASP A 202 3.48 -12.88 1.15
CA ASP A 202 4.80 -13.42 1.52
C ASP A 202 5.05 -13.29 3.03
N GLU A 203 4.64 -12.19 3.65
CA GLU A 203 4.72 -11.99 5.10
C GLU A 203 3.81 -12.97 5.85
N ILE A 204 2.59 -13.17 5.33
CA ILE A 204 1.59 -14.08 5.91
C ILE A 204 2.12 -15.53 5.90
N PHE A 205 2.58 -16.00 4.73
CA PHE A 205 3.09 -17.38 4.60
C PHE A 205 4.38 -17.63 5.37
N ARG A 206 5.17 -16.59 5.62
CA ARG A 206 6.39 -16.70 6.43
C ARG A 206 6.12 -16.80 7.93
N LEU A 207 5.15 -16.04 8.44
CA LEU A 207 4.98 -15.85 9.88
C LEU A 207 3.81 -16.63 10.48
N ALA A 208 2.71 -16.81 9.72
CA ALA A 208 1.46 -17.29 10.30
C ALA A 208 1.45 -18.80 10.53
N ASP A 209 0.82 -19.21 11.64
CA ASP A 209 0.41 -20.60 11.87
C ASP A 209 -0.93 -20.88 11.20
N ARG A 210 -1.89 -19.97 11.40
CA ARG A 210 -3.25 -20.05 10.84
C ARG A 210 -3.64 -18.74 10.21
N ILE A 211 -4.52 -18.82 9.22
CA ILE A 211 -4.98 -17.68 8.42
C ILE A 211 -6.49 -17.69 8.40
N SER A 212 -7.14 -16.64 8.93
CA SER A 212 -8.58 -16.42 8.77
C SER A 212 -8.84 -15.40 7.67
N VAL A 213 -9.80 -15.73 6.82
CA VAL A 213 -10.21 -14.89 5.69
C VAL A 213 -11.50 -14.17 6.01
N LEU A 214 -11.49 -12.83 5.87
CA LEU A 214 -12.69 -12.00 5.86
C LEU A 214 -12.97 -11.51 4.45
N ARG A 215 -14.25 -11.49 4.07
CA ARG A 215 -14.74 -10.96 2.79
C ARG A 215 -16.11 -10.29 2.99
N ASP A 216 -16.24 -9.05 2.52
CA ASP A 216 -17.48 -8.26 2.59
C ASP A 216 -18.11 -8.22 3.99
N GLY A 217 -17.26 -8.10 5.02
CA GLY A 217 -17.66 -8.07 6.42
C GLY A 217 -18.05 -9.42 7.02
N GLN A 218 -17.85 -10.53 6.32
CA GLN A 218 -18.17 -11.89 6.75
C GLN A 218 -16.91 -12.74 6.90
N TYR A 219 -16.96 -13.70 7.82
CA TYR A 219 -15.96 -14.75 7.94
C TYR A 219 -16.17 -15.79 6.82
N VAL A 220 -15.09 -16.14 6.14
CA VAL A 220 -15.10 -17.17 5.07
C VAL A 220 -14.65 -18.51 5.64
N ASP A 221 -13.39 -18.60 6.07
CA ASP A 221 -12.81 -19.82 6.66
C ASP A 221 -11.48 -19.52 7.37
N THR A 222 -10.96 -20.52 8.12
CA THR A 222 -9.64 -20.50 8.75
C THR A 222 -8.80 -21.68 8.27
N PHE A 223 -7.64 -21.41 7.70
CA PHE A 223 -6.72 -22.37 7.13
C PHE A 223 -5.45 -22.51 7.98
N GLN A 224 -4.82 -23.69 7.96
CA GLN A 224 -3.41 -23.80 8.35
C GLN A 224 -2.55 -23.16 7.26
N ALA A 225 -1.59 -22.33 7.64
CA ALA A 225 -0.73 -21.67 6.65
C ALA A 225 0.10 -22.66 5.82
N SER A 226 0.44 -23.85 6.41
CA SER A 226 1.15 -24.94 5.72
C SER A 226 0.32 -25.65 4.67
N ASP A 227 -1.01 -25.61 4.76
CA ASP A 227 -1.91 -26.51 4.02
C ASP A 227 -2.62 -25.79 2.86
N ILE A 228 -2.60 -24.45 2.86
CA ILE A 228 -3.25 -23.63 1.82
C ILE A 228 -2.23 -23.08 0.83
N SER A 229 -2.54 -23.17 -0.46
CA SER A 229 -1.74 -22.53 -1.50
C SER A 229 -2.04 -21.02 -1.61
N ARG A 230 -1.08 -20.26 -2.16
CA ARG A 230 -1.26 -18.81 -2.41
C ARG A 230 -2.49 -18.52 -3.26
N ASP A 231 -2.69 -19.26 -4.33
CA ASP A 231 -3.81 -19.08 -5.26
C ASP A 231 -5.16 -19.41 -4.61
N GLU A 232 -5.19 -20.40 -3.75
CA GLU A 232 -6.39 -20.78 -3.00
C GLU A 232 -6.74 -19.72 -1.95
N LEU A 233 -5.73 -19.18 -1.25
CA LEU A 233 -5.94 -18.08 -0.30
C LEU A 233 -6.51 -16.85 -1.01
N ILE A 234 -5.93 -16.47 -2.15
CA ILE A 234 -6.42 -15.35 -2.98
C ILE A 234 -7.87 -15.61 -3.43
N ARG A 235 -8.20 -16.82 -3.90
CA ARG A 235 -9.58 -17.17 -4.28
C ARG A 235 -10.58 -16.97 -3.14
N ASN A 236 -10.21 -17.39 -1.93
CA ASN A 236 -11.07 -17.21 -0.75
C ASN A 236 -11.21 -15.72 -0.37
N MET A 237 -10.14 -14.92 -0.50
CA MET A 237 -10.16 -13.48 -0.23
C MET A 237 -11.04 -12.69 -1.21
N VAL A 238 -10.96 -13.01 -2.52
CA VAL A 238 -11.61 -12.25 -3.61
C VAL A 238 -12.99 -12.83 -3.98
N GLY A 239 -13.21 -14.13 -3.75
CA GLY A 239 -14.48 -14.81 -4.05
C GLY A 239 -14.73 -15.07 -5.53
N ARG A 240 -13.72 -14.93 -6.39
CA ARG A 240 -13.74 -15.21 -7.83
C ARG A 240 -12.54 -16.07 -8.17
N ASP A 241 -12.61 -16.81 -9.28
CA ASP A 241 -11.46 -17.54 -9.82
C ASP A 241 -10.38 -16.54 -10.26
N VAL A 242 -9.31 -16.45 -9.48
CA VAL A 242 -8.15 -15.58 -9.72
C VAL A 242 -6.99 -16.44 -10.24
N SER A 243 -7.28 -17.34 -11.16
CA SER A 243 -6.28 -18.26 -11.71
C SER A 243 -5.14 -17.58 -12.48
N ASN A 244 -5.20 -16.26 -12.68
CA ASN A 244 -4.18 -15.47 -13.35
C ASN A 244 -4.09 -14.05 -12.73
N TYR A 245 -3.60 -13.96 -11.50
CA TYR A 245 -3.27 -12.70 -10.84
C TYR A 245 -2.21 -11.96 -11.66
N ALA A 246 -2.50 -10.75 -12.13
CA ALA A 246 -1.65 -9.98 -13.04
C ALA A 246 -1.38 -10.65 -14.40
N GLN A 247 -2.35 -11.32 -15.01
CA GLN A 247 -2.25 -11.72 -16.42
C GLN A 247 -3.17 -10.87 -17.29
N ARG A 248 -2.62 -10.45 -18.41
CA ARG A 248 -3.36 -9.71 -19.44
C ARG A 248 -4.46 -10.60 -20.03
N VAL A 249 -5.68 -10.11 -19.97
CA VAL A 249 -6.87 -10.83 -20.46
C VAL A 249 -7.07 -10.61 -21.96
N LYS A 250 -6.73 -9.40 -22.44
CA LYS A 250 -6.89 -9.04 -23.86
C LYS A 250 -5.64 -9.43 -24.66
N PRO A 251 -5.81 -9.76 -25.95
CA PRO A 251 -4.68 -10.00 -26.84
C PRO A 251 -3.71 -8.81 -26.89
N LEU A 252 -2.43 -9.10 -27.17
CA LEU A 252 -1.44 -8.07 -27.42
C LEU A 252 -1.86 -7.23 -28.62
N CYS A 253 -1.85 -5.91 -28.50
CA CYS A 253 -2.28 -4.98 -29.53
C CYS A 253 -1.15 -4.00 -29.95
N ALA A 254 0.09 -4.26 -29.52
CA ALA A 254 1.26 -3.50 -29.93
C ALA A 254 1.49 -3.59 -31.45
N THR A 255 1.70 -2.44 -32.07
CA THR A 255 2.03 -2.32 -33.49
C THR A 255 3.50 -1.93 -33.66
N ASP A 256 4.00 -1.87 -34.90
CA ASP A 256 5.37 -1.39 -35.16
C ASP A 256 5.49 0.14 -35.16
N GLU A 257 4.39 0.89 -35.05
CA GLU A 257 4.39 2.35 -35.00
C GLU A 257 4.96 2.84 -33.67
N VAL A 258 6.07 3.58 -33.72
CA VAL A 258 6.71 4.18 -32.55
C VAL A 258 5.99 5.47 -32.18
N LEU A 259 5.38 5.51 -30.99
CA LEU A 259 4.75 6.70 -30.43
C LEU A 259 5.75 7.59 -29.70
N LEU A 260 6.65 6.98 -28.92
CA LEU A 260 7.65 7.71 -28.13
C LEU A 260 9.02 7.08 -28.35
N SER A 261 10.03 7.92 -28.64
CA SER A 261 11.44 7.53 -28.68
C SER A 261 12.22 8.39 -27.71
N VAL A 262 13.07 7.76 -26.93
CA VAL A 262 13.97 8.39 -25.97
C VAL A 262 15.40 7.97 -26.35
N GLU A 263 16.30 8.93 -26.53
CA GLU A 263 17.68 8.70 -26.98
C GLU A 263 18.65 9.41 -26.03
N GLY A 264 19.50 8.66 -25.33
CA GLY A 264 20.58 9.18 -24.50
C GLY A 264 20.13 10.06 -23.35
N LEU A 265 18.95 9.80 -22.76
CA LEU A 265 18.43 10.61 -21.64
C LEU A 265 19.33 10.47 -20.42
N CYS A 266 19.76 11.61 -19.88
CA CYS A 266 20.58 11.70 -18.66
C CYS A 266 19.95 12.64 -17.64
N GLY A 267 20.16 12.36 -16.35
CA GLY A 267 19.68 13.17 -15.24
C GLY A 267 20.37 12.84 -13.93
N GLU A 268 19.80 13.23 -12.82
CA GLU A 268 20.37 13.00 -11.51
C GLU A 268 20.32 11.49 -11.15
N GLY A 269 21.48 10.86 -11.10
CA GLY A 269 21.66 9.45 -10.74
C GLY A 269 21.31 8.45 -11.85
N PHE A 270 21.10 8.90 -13.11
CA PHE A 270 20.92 8.01 -14.24
C PHE A 270 21.56 8.59 -15.50
N GLN A 271 21.95 7.72 -16.45
CA GLN A 271 22.62 8.12 -17.67
C GLN A 271 22.30 7.18 -18.85
N ASN A 272 22.41 7.74 -20.06
CA ASN A 272 22.33 7.02 -21.35
C ASN A 272 21.06 6.15 -21.50
N ILE A 273 19.92 6.61 -21.00
CA ILE A 273 18.64 5.89 -21.13
C ILE A 273 18.11 6.07 -22.55
N SER A 274 17.98 4.96 -23.27
CA SER A 274 17.47 4.95 -24.65
C SER A 274 16.48 3.81 -24.84
N PHE A 275 15.25 4.12 -25.29
CA PHE A 275 14.22 3.12 -25.59
C PHE A 275 13.16 3.68 -26.54
N THR A 276 12.32 2.81 -27.06
CA THR A 276 11.14 3.15 -27.83
C THR A 276 9.89 2.57 -27.21
N LEU A 277 8.77 3.27 -27.33
CA LEU A 277 7.44 2.82 -26.94
C LEU A 277 6.54 2.82 -28.18
N ARG A 278 5.89 1.69 -28.44
CA ARG A 278 5.06 1.48 -29.63
C ARG A 278 3.59 1.74 -29.32
N ARG A 279 2.82 2.00 -30.37
CA ARG A 279 1.35 2.11 -30.26
C ARG A 279 0.74 0.79 -29.81
N GLY A 280 -0.17 0.86 -28.83
CA GLY A 280 -0.83 -0.33 -28.26
C GLY A 280 0.03 -1.15 -27.30
N GLU A 281 1.23 -0.64 -26.92
CA GLU A 281 2.21 -1.34 -26.10
C GLU A 281 2.07 -0.98 -24.61
N ILE A 282 2.26 -1.98 -23.74
CA ILE A 282 2.63 -1.81 -22.33
C ILE A 282 4.12 -2.17 -22.20
N LEU A 283 4.97 -1.17 -22.02
CA LEU A 283 6.39 -1.33 -21.77
C LEU A 283 6.64 -1.40 -20.27
N GLY A 284 7.06 -2.55 -19.76
CA GLY A 284 7.44 -2.73 -18.36
C GLY A 284 8.81 -2.10 -18.06
N VAL A 285 8.97 -1.56 -16.87
CA VAL A 285 10.25 -1.07 -16.34
C VAL A 285 10.45 -1.70 -14.97
N SER A 286 11.41 -2.64 -14.89
CA SER A 286 11.77 -3.38 -13.68
C SER A 286 13.14 -2.95 -13.16
N GLY A 287 13.48 -3.34 -11.93
CA GLY A 287 14.76 -3.08 -11.28
C GLY A 287 14.61 -3.08 -9.76
N LEU A 288 15.71 -3.16 -9.03
CA LEU A 288 15.71 -3.11 -7.57
C LEU A 288 15.28 -1.74 -7.04
N VAL A 289 14.91 -1.68 -5.76
CA VAL A 289 14.65 -0.41 -5.06
C VAL A 289 15.93 0.45 -5.14
N GLY A 290 15.77 1.72 -5.53
CA GLY A 290 16.90 2.64 -5.73
C GLY A 290 17.57 2.58 -7.11
N ALA A 291 17.14 1.71 -8.02
CA ALA A 291 17.70 1.60 -9.39
C ALA A 291 17.44 2.84 -10.28
N LYS A 292 16.76 3.87 -9.78
CA LYS A 292 16.48 5.15 -10.46
C LYS A 292 15.35 5.10 -11.51
N ARG A 293 14.46 4.12 -11.41
CA ARG A 293 13.30 3.98 -12.31
C ARG A 293 12.37 5.20 -12.27
N THR A 294 11.97 5.62 -11.07
CA THR A 294 11.10 6.79 -10.84
C THR A 294 11.73 8.08 -11.34
N GLU A 295 13.01 8.30 -11.06
CA GLU A 295 13.75 9.51 -11.50
C GLU A 295 13.81 9.61 -13.02
N ILE A 296 14.00 8.49 -13.73
CA ILE A 296 13.96 8.44 -15.20
C ILE A 296 12.57 8.87 -15.69
N MET A 297 11.49 8.35 -15.12
CA MET A 297 10.12 8.66 -15.53
C MET A 297 9.74 10.11 -15.20
N ARG A 298 10.16 10.62 -14.06
CA ARG A 298 9.97 12.02 -13.65
C ARG A 298 10.71 12.99 -14.58
N ALA A 299 11.92 12.66 -15.00
CA ALA A 299 12.67 13.45 -15.97
C ALA A 299 12.03 13.40 -17.37
N LEU A 300 11.51 12.24 -17.80
CA LEU A 300 10.75 12.10 -19.03
C LEU A 300 9.48 12.94 -19.04
N PHE A 301 8.77 13.02 -17.92
CA PHE A 301 7.57 13.84 -17.75
C PHE A 301 7.88 15.33 -17.50
N GLY A 302 9.16 15.68 -17.27
CA GLY A 302 9.61 17.06 -17.04
C GLY A 302 9.34 17.60 -15.63
N VAL A 303 9.20 16.72 -14.63
CA VAL A 303 9.21 17.09 -13.20
C VAL A 303 10.64 17.35 -12.77
N ASP A 304 11.55 16.42 -13.05
CA ASP A 304 12.96 16.53 -12.73
C ASP A 304 13.76 17.01 -13.96
N ARG A 305 14.87 17.68 -13.70
CA ARG A 305 15.69 18.26 -14.76
C ARG A 305 16.54 17.18 -15.45
N ARG A 306 16.39 17.04 -16.76
CA ARG A 306 17.32 16.28 -17.59
C ARG A 306 18.57 17.11 -17.91
N THR A 307 19.73 16.45 -18.04
CA THR A 307 21.00 17.08 -18.39
C THR A 307 21.37 16.87 -19.85
N ALA A 308 20.89 15.77 -20.47
CA ALA A 308 21.12 15.45 -21.88
C ALA A 308 19.99 14.55 -22.41
N GLY A 309 20.01 14.28 -23.70
CA GLY A 309 19.12 13.36 -24.39
C GLY A 309 17.99 14.02 -25.16
N THR A 310 17.48 13.30 -26.16
CA THR A 310 16.39 13.73 -27.05
C THR A 310 15.16 12.86 -26.83
N ILE A 311 13.99 13.49 -26.78
CA ILE A 311 12.69 12.83 -26.73
C ILE A 311 11.97 13.15 -28.04
N ARG A 312 11.45 12.13 -28.73
CA ARG A 312 10.59 12.30 -29.90
C ARG A 312 9.23 11.69 -29.64
N PHE A 313 8.20 12.39 -30.05
CA PHE A 313 6.82 11.93 -29.99
C PHE A 313 6.24 11.91 -31.41
N LYS A 314 5.78 10.75 -31.87
CA LYS A 314 5.31 10.52 -33.26
C LYS A 314 6.34 10.96 -34.29
N GLY A 315 7.63 10.72 -34.04
CA GLY A 315 8.74 11.08 -34.91
C GLY A 315 9.23 12.53 -34.83
N GLU A 316 8.46 13.43 -34.19
CA GLU A 316 8.86 14.83 -34.03
C GLU A 316 9.56 15.05 -32.69
N GLU A 317 10.57 15.93 -32.66
CA GLU A 317 11.27 16.25 -31.42
C GLU A 317 10.35 16.97 -30.43
N ALA A 318 10.24 16.44 -29.23
CA ALA A 318 9.39 16.94 -28.17
C ALA A 318 10.21 17.65 -27.08
N VAL A 319 10.00 18.95 -26.93
CA VAL A 319 10.64 19.76 -25.89
C VAL A 319 9.81 19.64 -24.60
N ILE A 320 10.28 18.82 -23.64
CA ILE A 320 9.60 18.61 -22.36
C ILE A 320 10.52 19.07 -21.22
N HIS A 321 10.24 20.23 -20.62
CA HIS A 321 10.92 20.78 -19.44
C HIS A 321 9.94 21.03 -18.28
N SER A 322 8.68 20.63 -18.43
CA SER A 322 7.67 20.75 -17.38
C SER A 322 6.50 19.79 -17.66
N PRO A 323 5.74 19.39 -16.62
CA PRO A 323 4.53 18.58 -16.77
C PRO A 323 3.49 19.19 -17.73
N LYS A 324 3.41 20.51 -17.77
CA LYS A 324 2.51 21.22 -18.70
C LYS A 324 2.91 21.02 -20.17
N GLN A 325 4.20 20.93 -20.46
CA GLN A 325 4.69 20.62 -21.81
C GLN A 325 4.48 19.15 -22.14
N ALA A 326 4.75 18.22 -21.21
CA ALA A 326 4.45 16.80 -21.38
C ALA A 326 2.97 16.56 -21.73
N LEU A 327 2.07 17.20 -20.99
CA LEU A 327 0.63 17.11 -21.24
C LEU A 327 0.24 17.65 -22.64
N LYS A 328 0.87 18.73 -23.12
CA LYS A 328 0.65 19.23 -24.48
C LYS A 328 1.14 18.28 -25.58
N VAL A 329 2.20 17.55 -25.31
CA VAL A 329 2.74 16.51 -26.20
C VAL A 329 1.83 15.28 -26.21
N GLY A 330 1.09 15.02 -25.14
CA GLY A 330 0.21 13.86 -25.01
C GLY A 330 0.74 12.81 -24.03
N VAL A 331 1.59 13.20 -23.07
CA VAL A 331 2.13 12.32 -22.02
C VAL A 331 1.55 12.68 -20.65
N GLY A 332 1.08 11.68 -19.89
CA GLY A 332 0.61 11.77 -18.51
C GLY A 332 1.46 10.94 -17.57
N LEU A 333 1.42 11.25 -16.26
CA LEU A 333 2.12 10.50 -15.20
C LEU A 333 1.20 10.22 -14.02
N VAL A 334 1.02 8.94 -13.72
CA VAL A 334 0.47 8.43 -12.46
C VAL A 334 1.66 8.16 -11.55
N SER A 335 1.85 9.00 -10.55
CA SER A 335 3.00 8.94 -9.64
C SER A 335 2.86 7.88 -8.56
N GLU A 336 3.98 7.37 -8.04
CA GLU A 336 4.05 6.43 -6.94
C GLU A 336 3.34 6.99 -5.68
N ASN A 337 3.64 8.23 -5.31
CA ASN A 337 3.10 8.88 -4.12
C ASN A 337 1.74 9.56 -4.38
N ARG A 338 0.65 8.74 -4.35
CA ARG A 338 -0.72 9.22 -4.59
C ARG A 338 -1.12 10.40 -3.72
N LYS A 339 -0.84 10.32 -2.41
CA LYS A 339 -1.32 11.29 -1.40
C LYS A 339 -0.64 12.65 -1.51
N THR A 340 0.59 12.71 -2.01
CA THR A 340 1.37 13.95 -2.10
C THR A 340 1.43 14.52 -3.51
N GLU A 341 1.37 13.66 -4.54
CA GLU A 341 1.56 14.05 -5.94
C GLU A 341 0.36 13.73 -6.83
N GLY A 342 -0.44 12.70 -6.48
CA GLY A 342 -1.50 12.20 -7.34
C GLY A 342 -2.73 13.09 -7.36
N PHE A 343 -3.16 13.62 -6.22
CA PHE A 343 -4.34 14.47 -6.06
C PHE A 343 -4.14 15.55 -5.00
N VAL A 344 -4.98 16.58 -5.02
CA VAL A 344 -4.99 17.66 -4.03
C VAL A 344 -5.93 17.27 -2.89
N LYS A 345 -5.41 17.13 -1.67
CA LYS A 345 -6.12 16.58 -0.49
C LYS A 345 -7.45 17.29 -0.19
N TYR A 346 -7.46 18.62 -0.27
CA TYR A 346 -8.62 19.45 0.08
C TYR A 346 -9.58 19.71 -1.10
N MET A 347 -9.37 19.05 -2.23
CA MET A 347 -10.25 19.08 -3.39
C MET A 347 -11.18 17.88 -3.43
N SER A 348 -12.38 18.12 -3.97
CA SER A 348 -13.36 17.05 -4.20
C SER A 348 -12.93 16.10 -5.33
N ASN A 349 -13.60 14.94 -5.43
CA ASN A 349 -13.38 13.97 -6.50
C ASN A 349 -13.57 14.63 -7.87
N ARG A 350 -14.62 15.42 -8.04
CA ARG A 350 -14.88 16.18 -9.26
C ARG A 350 -13.76 17.16 -9.60
N GLN A 351 -13.28 17.91 -8.62
CA GLN A 351 -12.19 18.88 -8.83
C GLN A 351 -10.89 18.19 -9.19
N ASN A 352 -10.52 17.13 -8.48
CA ASN A 352 -9.29 16.38 -8.77
C ASN A 352 -9.32 15.72 -10.16
N MET A 353 -10.43 15.10 -10.55
CA MET A 353 -10.55 14.48 -11.87
C MET A 353 -10.44 15.50 -13.02
N THR A 354 -10.98 16.70 -12.84
CA THR A 354 -11.00 17.71 -13.90
C THR A 354 -9.76 18.61 -13.93
N LEU A 355 -8.89 18.53 -12.91
CA LEU A 355 -7.80 19.48 -12.69
C LEU A 355 -6.85 19.60 -13.90
N ALA A 356 -6.41 18.47 -14.47
CA ALA A 356 -5.48 18.47 -15.61
C ALA A 356 -6.16 18.92 -16.92
N ALA A 357 -7.45 18.64 -17.06
CA ALA A 357 -8.25 19.02 -18.24
C ALA A 357 -8.96 20.36 -18.08
N LEU A 358 -8.77 21.09 -16.98
CA LEU A 358 -9.48 22.33 -16.66
C LEU A 358 -9.46 23.38 -17.80
N PRO A 359 -8.35 23.57 -18.55
CA PRO A 359 -8.33 24.49 -19.68
C PRO A 359 -9.42 24.19 -20.75
N ASN A 360 -9.77 22.91 -20.96
CA ASN A 360 -10.80 22.49 -21.91
C ASN A 360 -12.21 22.89 -21.47
N PHE A 361 -12.40 23.14 -20.17
CA PHE A 361 -13.66 23.51 -19.56
C PHE A 361 -13.78 25.03 -19.26
N CYS A 362 -12.82 25.84 -19.72
CA CYS A 362 -12.85 27.28 -19.57
C CYS A 362 -13.28 27.98 -20.87
N ARG A 363 -14.08 29.06 -20.75
CA ARG A 363 -14.33 30.01 -21.82
C ARG A 363 -13.26 31.12 -21.81
N ALA A 364 -13.24 31.95 -22.85
CA ALA A 364 -12.46 33.19 -22.85
C ALA A 364 -12.78 33.98 -21.57
N GLY A 365 -11.74 34.47 -20.90
CA GLY A 365 -11.88 35.17 -19.60
C GLY A 365 -11.87 34.23 -18.39
N GLY A 366 -11.59 32.93 -18.53
CA GLY A 366 -11.43 32.01 -17.41
C GLY A 366 -12.74 31.51 -16.76
N VAL A 367 -13.88 31.77 -17.36
CA VAL A 367 -15.19 31.34 -16.85
C VAL A 367 -15.36 29.81 -17.06
N MET A 368 -15.53 29.09 -15.96
CA MET A 368 -15.72 27.63 -15.99
C MET A 368 -17.10 27.20 -16.46
N LYS A 369 -17.12 26.22 -17.35
CA LYS A 369 -18.35 25.57 -17.86
C LYS A 369 -18.79 24.47 -16.89
N ARG A 370 -19.44 24.83 -15.79
CA ARG A 370 -19.79 23.90 -14.71
C ARG A 370 -20.63 22.68 -15.16
N LEU A 371 -21.55 22.88 -16.11
CA LEU A 371 -22.36 21.78 -16.64
C LEU A 371 -21.54 20.77 -17.45
N ASP A 372 -20.57 21.27 -18.26
CA ASP A 372 -19.68 20.40 -19.03
C ASP A 372 -18.77 19.61 -18.08
N ILE A 373 -18.28 20.25 -17.01
CA ILE A 373 -17.50 19.58 -15.95
C ILE A 373 -18.30 18.47 -15.29
N ALA A 374 -19.56 18.72 -14.91
CA ALA A 374 -20.41 17.72 -14.27
C ALA A 374 -20.67 16.53 -15.19
N LYS A 375 -21.01 16.79 -16.46
CA LYS A 375 -21.27 15.74 -17.46
C LYS A 375 -20.02 14.88 -17.71
N ASN A 376 -18.87 15.50 -17.92
CA ASN A 376 -17.62 14.77 -18.13
C ASN A 376 -17.20 13.98 -16.90
N PHE A 377 -17.40 14.54 -15.69
CA PHE A 377 -17.15 13.79 -14.46
C PHE A 377 -17.96 12.49 -14.42
N GLU A 378 -19.27 12.53 -14.68
CA GLU A 378 -20.13 11.34 -14.68
C GLU A 378 -19.69 10.30 -15.72
N GLU A 379 -19.33 10.75 -16.92
CA GLU A 379 -18.84 9.90 -18.00
C GLU A 379 -17.57 9.16 -17.60
N TYR A 380 -16.55 9.90 -17.13
CA TYR A 380 -15.27 9.31 -16.79
C TYR A 380 -15.27 8.55 -15.46
N ALA A 381 -16.09 8.96 -14.47
CA ALA A 381 -16.33 8.18 -13.28
C ALA A 381 -16.90 6.79 -13.60
N LYS A 382 -17.85 6.73 -14.55
CA LYS A 382 -18.38 5.46 -15.06
C LYS A 382 -17.33 4.67 -15.83
N LYS A 383 -16.53 5.32 -16.68
CA LYS A 383 -15.46 4.69 -17.48
C LYS A 383 -14.43 4.01 -16.60
N VAL A 384 -14.00 4.66 -15.51
CA VAL A 384 -13.04 4.07 -14.55
C VAL A 384 -13.71 3.24 -13.45
N ARG A 385 -15.02 3.00 -13.54
CA ARG A 385 -15.80 2.24 -12.54
C ARG A 385 -15.59 2.78 -11.13
N LEU A 386 -15.64 4.11 -10.99
CA LEU A 386 -15.45 4.79 -9.72
C LEU A 386 -16.67 4.59 -8.82
N ASN A 387 -16.47 3.92 -7.69
CA ASN A 387 -17.54 3.68 -6.71
C ASN A 387 -17.55 4.79 -5.66
N ILE A 388 -18.38 5.81 -5.87
CA ILE A 388 -18.55 6.94 -4.94
C ILE A 388 -20.02 7.33 -4.85
N THR A 389 -20.44 7.74 -3.66
CA THR A 389 -21.82 8.19 -3.39
C THR A 389 -22.03 9.67 -3.71
N ASN A 390 -20.98 10.49 -3.60
CA ASN A 390 -21.05 11.93 -3.83
C ASN A 390 -19.79 12.47 -4.52
N PRO A 391 -19.91 13.10 -5.71
CA PRO A 391 -18.79 13.69 -6.44
C PRO A 391 -18.05 14.80 -5.69
N ASP A 392 -18.71 15.44 -4.75
CA ASP A 392 -18.15 16.58 -4.01
C ASP A 392 -17.48 16.20 -2.68
N HIS A 393 -17.45 14.89 -2.32
CA HIS A 393 -16.63 14.40 -1.24
C HIS A 393 -15.15 14.52 -1.57
N LEU A 394 -14.32 14.67 -0.53
CA LEU A 394 -12.86 14.77 -0.66
C LEU A 394 -12.27 13.44 -1.16
N THR A 395 -11.33 13.53 -2.10
CA THR A 395 -10.63 12.36 -2.63
C THR A 395 -9.81 11.63 -1.54
N GLU A 396 -9.32 12.36 -0.55
CA GLU A 396 -8.56 11.81 0.58
C GLU A 396 -9.33 10.74 1.35
N ASN A 397 -10.66 10.84 1.41
CA ASN A 397 -11.52 9.91 2.15
C ASN A 397 -11.87 8.63 1.38
N LEU A 398 -11.42 8.49 0.14
CA LEU A 398 -11.64 7.30 -0.67
C LEU A 398 -10.67 6.17 -0.31
N SER A 399 -11.06 4.92 -0.60
CA SER A 399 -10.14 3.78 -0.58
C SER A 399 -8.99 3.96 -1.58
N GLY A 400 -7.86 3.29 -1.35
CA GLY A 400 -6.68 3.39 -2.22
C GLY A 400 -6.98 3.11 -3.69
N GLY A 401 -7.78 2.09 -3.99
CA GLY A 401 -8.22 1.77 -5.36
C GLY A 401 -9.06 2.87 -6.00
N ASN A 402 -10.01 3.48 -5.26
CA ASN A 402 -10.80 4.58 -5.76
C ASN A 402 -9.98 5.87 -5.94
N GLN A 403 -9.00 6.15 -5.05
CA GLN A 403 -8.05 7.25 -5.24
C GLN A 403 -7.26 7.07 -6.56
N GLN A 404 -6.79 5.85 -6.84
CA GLN A 404 -6.06 5.54 -8.08
C GLN A 404 -6.94 5.76 -9.32
N LYS A 405 -8.21 5.36 -9.25
CA LYS A 405 -9.18 5.61 -10.32
C LYS A 405 -9.44 7.10 -10.57
N VAL A 406 -9.51 7.92 -9.52
CA VAL A 406 -9.61 9.39 -9.64
C VAL A 406 -8.38 9.96 -10.35
N ILE A 407 -7.17 9.50 -9.99
CA ILE A 407 -5.92 9.93 -10.63
C ILE A 407 -5.87 9.48 -12.10
N LEU A 408 -6.27 8.26 -12.41
CA LEU A 408 -6.33 7.77 -13.78
C LEU A 408 -7.33 8.57 -14.61
N ALA A 409 -8.54 8.79 -14.08
CA ALA A 409 -9.57 9.59 -14.74
C ALA A 409 -9.09 11.03 -15.02
N LYS A 410 -8.29 11.62 -14.14
CA LYS A 410 -7.67 12.96 -14.34
C LYS A 410 -6.88 13.02 -15.66
N TRP A 411 -6.13 11.96 -16.00
CA TRP A 411 -5.38 11.89 -17.25
C TRP A 411 -6.24 11.51 -18.45
N LEU A 412 -7.17 10.56 -18.27
CA LEU A 412 -8.10 10.16 -19.32
C LEU A 412 -9.01 11.29 -19.81
N MET A 413 -9.29 12.30 -18.96
CA MET A 413 -10.05 13.50 -19.34
C MET A 413 -9.23 14.48 -20.19
N THR A 414 -7.95 14.21 -20.38
CA THR A 414 -7.06 14.93 -21.28
C THR A 414 -6.84 14.15 -22.58
N ASN A 415 -6.14 14.71 -23.51
CA ASN A 415 -5.81 14.04 -24.79
C ASN A 415 -4.46 13.32 -24.73
N VAL A 416 -4.15 12.64 -23.62
CA VAL A 416 -2.92 11.86 -23.50
C VAL A 416 -3.02 10.57 -24.30
N GLU A 417 -1.94 10.24 -25.01
CA GLU A 417 -1.80 8.98 -25.75
C GLU A 417 -0.75 8.06 -25.09
N VAL A 418 0.07 8.61 -24.20
CA VAL A 418 1.03 7.86 -23.38
C VAL A 418 0.77 8.17 -21.91
N ILE A 419 0.61 7.13 -21.09
CA ILE A 419 0.56 7.27 -19.63
C ILE A 419 1.72 6.48 -19.02
N ILE A 420 2.50 7.17 -18.20
CA ILE A 420 3.50 6.56 -17.34
C ILE A 420 2.79 6.18 -16.04
N PHE A 421 2.83 4.91 -15.67
CA PHE A 421 2.36 4.39 -14.39
C PHE A 421 3.58 4.07 -13.52
N ASP A 422 3.77 4.83 -12.46
CA ASP A 422 4.83 4.56 -11.50
C ASP A 422 4.22 3.89 -10.26
N GLU A 423 4.49 2.59 -10.10
CA GLU A 423 3.94 1.72 -9.05
C GLU A 423 2.40 1.80 -8.98
N PRO A 424 1.66 1.46 -10.07
CA PRO A 424 0.22 1.73 -10.21
C PRO A 424 -0.65 1.06 -9.14
N THR A 425 -0.19 -0.03 -8.57
CA THR A 425 -0.97 -0.87 -7.66
C THR A 425 -0.40 -0.90 -6.24
N LYS A 426 0.63 -0.11 -5.95
CA LYS A 426 1.23 -0.03 -4.61
C LYS A 426 0.21 0.43 -3.57
N GLY A 427 0.01 -0.38 -2.52
CA GLY A 427 -0.98 -0.11 -1.48
C GLY A 427 -2.43 -0.13 -1.97
N VAL A 428 -2.69 -0.93 -2.99
CA VAL A 428 -4.03 -1.22 -3.53
C VAL A 428 -4.35 -2.68 -3.26
N ASP A 429 -5.60 -2.99 -2.90
CA ASP A 429 -6.05 -4.36 -2.68
C ASP A 429 -6.11 -5.17 -3.99
N VAL A 430 -6.16 -6.49 -3.83
CA VAL A 430 -6.11 -7.45 -4.93
C VAL A 430 -7.21 -7.24 -5.97
N GLY A 431 -8.45 -6.97 -5.53
CA GLY A 431 -9.58 -6.75 -6.43
C GLY A 431 -9.45 -5.46 -7.22
N ALA A 432 -9.03 -4.37 -6.54
CA ALA A 432 -8.81 -3.09 -7.19
C ALA A 432 -7.58 -3.10 -8.14
N LYS A 433 -6.55 -3.92 -7.87
CA LYS A 433 -5.44 -4.13 -8.83
C LYS A 433 -5.95 -4.65 -10.17
N GLN A 434 -6.81 -5.66 -10.17
CA GLN A 434 -7.39 -6.22 -11.41
C GLN A 434 -8.19 -5.19 -12.20
N GLU A 435 -8.95 -4.35 -11.51
CA GLU A 435 -9.69 -3.27 -12.17
C GLU A 435 -8.75 -2.25 -12.82
N ILE A 436 -7.62 -1.93 -12.18
CA ILE A 436 -6.59 -1.05 -12.75
C ILE A 436 -5.96 -1.71 -13.98
N TYR A 437 -5.62 -3.00 -13.93
CA TYR A 437 -5.08 -3.72 -15.09
C TYR A 437 -6.07 -3.74 -16.27
N ALA A 438 -7.34 -4.00 -16.00
CA ALA A 438 -8.37 -3.95 -17.02
C ALA A 438 -8.48 -2.55 -17.68
N LEU A 439 -8.35 -1.47 -16.89
CA LEU A 439 -8.36 -0.10 -17.41
C LEU A 439 -7.09 0.19 -18.24
N MET A 440 -5.92 -0.34 -17.85
CA MET A 440 -4.68 -0.23 -18.63
C MET A 440 -4.82 -0.95 -19.98
N GLU A 441 -5.38 -2.17 -19.99
CA GLU A 441 -5.67 -2.92 -21.22
C GLU A 441 -6.69 -2.20 -22.12
N GLU A 442 -7.73 -1.60 -21.53
CA GLU A 442 -8.70 -0.80 -22.28
C GLU A 442 -8.05 0.43 -22.92
N PHE A 443 -7.10 1.06 -22.23
CA PHE A 443 -6.38 2.23 -22.73
C PHE A 443 -5.48 1.89 -23.94
N VAL A 444 -4.69 0.81 -23.84
CA VAL A 444 -3.81 0.41 -24.95
C VAL A 444 -4.57 -0.18 -26.13
N ALA A 445 -5.71 -0.84 -25.89
CA ALA A 445 -6.59 -1.34 -26.95
C ALA A 445 -7.21 -0.22 -27.80
N GLN A 446 -7.24 1.03 -27.32
CA GLN A 446 -7.64 2.22 -28.06
C GLN A 446 -6.50 2.80 -28.93
N GLY A 447 -5.36 2.14 -29.01
CA GLY A 447 -4.17 2.58 -29.75
C GLY A 447 -3.29 3.54 -28.98
N ASN A 448 -3.48 3.70 -27.67
CA ASN A 448 -2.60 4.44 -26.78
C ASN A 448 -1.46 3.53 -26.27
N ALA A 449 -0.52 4.04 -25.49
CA ALA A 449 0.59 3.25 -24.95
C ALA A 449 0.86 3.56 -23.48
N ILE A 450 1.47 2.59 -22.79
CA ILE A 450 1.77 2.69 -21.36
C ILE A 450 3.25 2.37 -21.11
N ILE A 451 3.88 3.14 -20.23
CA ILE A 451 5.12 2.75 -19.55
C ILE A 451 4.71 2.38 -18.12
N MET A 452 4.93 1.14 -17.72
CA MET A 452 4.57 0.63 -16.39
C MET A 452 5.83 0.33 -15.60
N VAL A 453 6.11 1.15 -14.59
CA VAL A 453 7.16 0.89 -13.60
C VAL A 453 6.54 0.07 -12.46
N SER A 454 7.11 -1.08 -12.14
CA SER A 454 6.67 -1.87 -11.00
C SER A 454 7.86 -2.57 -10.32
N SER A 455 7.78 -2.62 -8.99
CA SER A 455 8.65 -3.45 -8.12
C SER A 455 8.14 -4.89 -8.03
N GLU A 456 6.86 -5.15 -8.33
CA GLU A 456 6.29 -6.48 -8.35
C GLU A 456 6.61 -7.16 -9.69
N LEU A 457 7.51 -8.16 -9.68
CA LEU A 457 7.94 -8.85 -10.90
C LEU A 457 6.77 -9.52 -11.62
N THR A 458 5.82 -10.08 -10.87
CA THR A 458 4.60 -10.70 -11.41
C THR A 458 3.75 -9.74 -12.22
N GLU A 459 3.69 -8.44 -11.84
CA GLU A 459 3.03 -7.40 -12.64
C GLU A 459 3.75 -7.15 -13.96
N VAL A 460 5.08 -7.00 -13.91
CA VAL A 460 5.88 -6.79 -15.11
C VAL A 460 5.72 -7.96 -16.07
N ILE A 461 5.83 -9.19 -15.57
CA ILE A 461 5.68 -10.42 -16.38
C ILE A 461 4.25 -10.53 -16.93
N GLY A 462 3.24 -10.26 -16.11
CA GLY A 462 1.85 -10.46 -16.47
C GLY A 462 1.33 -9.45 -17.49
N MET A 463 1.68 -8.18 -17.32
CA MET A 463 1.07 -7.06 -18.04
C MET A 463 1.88 -6.54 -19.22
N SER A 464 3.23 -6.71 -19.24
CA SER A 464 4.07 -6.06 -20.23
C SER A 464 4.18 -6.82 -21.55
N ASP A 465 4.29 -6.10 -22.66
CA ASP A 465 4.64 -6.65 -23.99
C ASP A 465 6.15 -6.86 -24.12
N ARG A 466 6.94 -5.92 -23.58
CA ARG A 466 8.39 -5.95 -23.42
C ARG A 466 8.76 -5.33 -22.08
N ALA A 467 9.96 -5.61 -21.58
CA ALA A 467 10.45 -4.95 -20.38
C ALA A 467 11.87 -4.40 -20.53
N LEU A 468 12.11 -3.30 -19.82
CA LEU A 468 13.43 -2.75 -19.56
C LEU A 468 13.79 -3.11 -18.13
N VAL A 469 15.02 -3.57 -17.91
CA VAL A 469 15.56 -3.74 -16.57
C VAL A 469 16.53 -2.60 -16.32
N VAL A 470 16.30 -1.87 -15.23
CA VAL A 470 17.15 -0.74 -14.82
C VAL A 470 18.00 -1.17 -13.64
N ARG A 471 19.29 -0.91 -13.72
CA ARG A 471 20.28 -1.15 -12.68
C ARG A 471 21.21 0.06 -12.59
N ASP A 472 21.37 0.60 -11.38
CA ASP A 472 22.28 1.73 -11.09
C ASP A 472 22.12 2.93 -12.06
N GLY A 473 20.88 3.22 -12.46
CA GLY A 473 20.58 4.34 -13.34
C GLY A 473 20.85 4.11 -14.84
N GLU A 474 21.07 2.87 -15.25
CA GLU A 474 21.26 2.46 -16.64
C GLU A 474 20.32 1.31 -17.04
N ILE A 475 20.05 1.14 -18.35
CA ILE A 475 19.31 -0.03 -18.83
C ILE A 475 20.28 -1.20 -18.94
N SER A 476 20.15 -2.18 -18.05
CA SER A 476 20.95 -3.40 -18.01
C SER A 476 20.48 -4.47 -19.00
N ALA A 477 19.17 -4.51 -19.29
CA ALA A 477 18.59 -5.44 -20.26
C ALA A 477 17.33 -4.88 -20.93
N ARG A 478 17.05 -5.40 -22.14
CA ARG A 478 15.79 -5.22 -22.88
C ARG A 478 15.26 -6.60 -23.19
N LEU A 479 14.11 -6.93 -22.69
CA LEU A 479 13.52 -8.26 -22.74
C LEU A 479 12.22 -8.25 -23.53
N ASN A 480 12.06 -9.19 -24.44
CA ASN A 480 10.80 -9.44 -25.14
C ASN A 480 9.87 -10.28 -24.24
N ARG A 481 8.61 -10.40 -24.61
CA ARG A 481 7.58 -11.11 -23.86
C ARG A 481 7.98 -12.53 -23.45
N GLU A 482 8.59 -13.27 -24.38
CA GLU A 482 8.97 -14.67 -24.20
C GLU A 482 10.17 -14.83 -23.24
N GLU A 483 10.92 -13.76 -23.00
CA GLU A 483 12.10 -13.76 -22.12
C GLU A 483 11.75 -13.33 -20.68
N LEU A 484 10.49 -12.87 -20.46
CA LEU A 484 10.04 -12.38 -19.15
C LEU A 484 9.84 -13.54 -18.19
N SER A 485 10.72 -13.63 -17.20
CA SER A 485 10.62 -14.51 -16.03
C SER A 485 11.19 -13.81 -14.80
N GLU A 486 10.80 -14.24 -13.61
CA GLU A 486 11.36 -13.69 -12.37
C GLU A 486 12.88 -13.84 -12.32
N GLU A 487 13.38 -15.02 -12.72
CA GLU A 487 14.81 -15.30 -12.76
C GLU A 487 15.56 -14.34 -13.70
N THR A 488 15.03 -14.12 -14.90
CA THR A 488 15.66 -13.25 -15.91
C THR A 488 15.65 -11.79 -15.44
N LEU A 489 14.53 -11.30 -14.92
CA LEU A 489 14.40 -9.94 -14.39
C LEU A 489 15.35 -9.70 -13.23
N LEU A 490 15.41 -10.61 -12.25
CA LEU A 490 16.33 -10.52 -11.11
C LEU A 490 17.79 -10.59 -11.54
N LYS A 491 18.14 -11.48 -12.45
CA LYS A 491 19.51 -11.63 -12.98
C LYS A 491 20.08 -10.30 -13.49
N TYR A 492 19.29 -9.55 -14.25
CA TYR A 492 19.73 -8.26 -14.82
C TYR A 492 19.55 -7.09 -13.85
N ALA A 493 18.70 -7.21 -12.83
CA ALA A 493 18.51 -6.19 -11.80
C ALA A 493 19.61 -6.22 -10.72
N MET A 494 20.21 -7.39 -10.46
CA MET A 494 21.27 -7.54 -9.47
C MET A 494 22.59 -6.93 -9.95
N PRO A 495 23.40 -6.33 -9.02
CA PRO A 495 24.75 -5.89 -9.35
C PRO A 495 25.59 -7.08 -9.84
N GLU A 496 26.45 -6.86 -10.83
CA GLU A 496 27.44 -7.87 -11.20
C GLU A 496 28.34 -8.10 -9.98
N ARG A 497 28.44 -9.35 -9.52
CA ARG A 497 29.42 -9.70 -8.49
C ARG A 497 30.77 -9.34 -9.06
N SER A 498 31.44 -8.35 -8.45
CA SER A 498 32.86 -8.09 -8.71
C SER A 498 33.59 -9.39 -8.45
N ALA A 499 34.19 -9.95 -9.50
CA ALA A 499 35.02 -11.15 -9.44
C ALA A 499 36.28 -10.91 -8.62
#